data_1c95f74e2849f439a01f8cd1f553cfc2
#
_entry.id   1c95f74e2849f439a01f8cd1f553cfc2
#
_cell.length_a   1.000
_cell.length_b   1.000
_cell.length_c   1.000
_cell.angle_alpha   90.00
_cell.angle_beta   90.00
_cell.angle_gamma   90.00
#
_symmetry.space_group_name_H-M   'P 1'
#
loop_
_entity.id
_entity.type
_entity.pdbx_description
1 polymer ?
#
loop_
_entity_poly.entity_id
_entity_poly.type
_entity_poly.pdbx_seq_one_letter_code
_entity_poly.pdbx_strand_id
1 'polypeptide(L)'
;MSWRSTRAAAHSGTAPRQVAVVDLGSNSWRLVIFTYGDDGWWKRTDELYEDVRIGAGMEASGALTDEASARGLETLKIFEHFCKANHLTGDDVHVFATSAIRDASNQQQFLDRVRETTGYEVEVLSAEQEAHYGYVAAINSSTLTDGVVLDIGGGSMQLTDVKGRIERAVLSAPVGAVRMTERFLADGDPTRPARRKDMQRLREHVESRLSKADWVRGRGGRLVATGGAVRNLAAADQRELFGNVGGIDIGVQGYVFSADALGSLVETLAALPVAARRSVPGIKPGRGDIILAAALTLQTVLEHGHFETIEVTEMGLRDGIFLARTMLDESHPLFPDVRRAAVRNLAIQYESDLPHTEHVAHLSMQMHESLIEAGLLKPKQGEAELLWAAAMLHDVGMTISYDDHHKHSRYLIVSAELPGFEPRERALIAQMARYHRKGAPKLGEWAKLGLPGDEEMLDRCAMLLRLAEHLERGRDQSIKQVHLTTNGDGRALHLLAEGDLTLPRWSVDRYGDDEAFERVFGRPLVIG
;
A
#
# COMPACT_ATOMS: atom_id res chain seq x y z
N MET A 1 22.51 1.30 -41.78
CA MET A 1 21.45 2.27 -41.43
C MET A 1 21.07 2.03 -40.00
N SER A 2 21.55 2.87 -39.08
CA SER A 2 21.32 2.72 -37.64
C SER A 2 20.03 3.38 -37.27
N TRP A 3 19.07 2.59 -36.83
CA TRP A 3 17.89 3.07 -36.12
C TRP A 3 18.32 3.48 -34.69
N ARG A 4 18.70 4.74 -34.52
CA ARG A 4 18.76 5.32 -33.18
C ARG A 4 17.35 5.75 -32.82
N SER A 5 16.77 5.06 -31.85
CA SER A 5 15.58 5.44 -31.12
C SER A 5 15.82 6.79 -30.43
N THR A 6 15.29 7.86 -31.00
CA THR A 6 15.17 9.16 -30.34
C THR A 6 13.84 9.24 -29.66
N ARG A 7 13.72 8.64 -28.48
CA ARG A 7 12.71 8.93 -27.45
C ARG A 7 13.21 8.44 -26.09
N ALA A 8 14.30 9.03 -25.62
CA ALA A 8 14.53 9.09 -24.19
C ALA A 8 13.87 10.38 -23.73
N ALA A 9 12.70 10.30 -23.10
CA ALA A 9 12.18 11.38 -22.28
C ALA A 9 13.26 11.67 -21.23
N ALA A 10 13.72 12.91 -21.17
CA ALA A 10 14.77 13.34 -20.28
C ALA A 10 14.29 13.16 -18.83
N HIS A 11 14.73 12.08 -18.19
CA HIS A 11 14.89 12.09 -16.76
C HIS A 11 15.91 13.19 -16.45
N SER A 12 15.65 14.02 -15.48
CA SER A 12 16.59 15.03 -14.97
C SER A 12 17.92 14.34 -14.72
N GLY A 13 18.95 14.76 -15.39
CA GLY A 13 20.24 14.14 -15.71
C GLY A 13 21.09 13.44 -14.65
N THR A 14 20.54 12.94 -13.53
CA THR A 14 21.26 12.15 -12.53
C THR A 14 20.81 10.70 -12.56
N ALA A 15 21.77 9.76 -12.46
CA ALA A 15 21.45 8.34 -12.36
C ALA A 15 20.63 8.07 -11.07
N PRO A 16 19.67 7.12 -11.10
CA PRO A 16 18.97 6.71 -9.89
C PRO A 16 19.94 6.29 -8.79
N ARG A 17 19.62 6.68 -7.55
CA ARG A 17 20.37 6.30 -6.34
C ARG A 17 19.72 5.12 -5.65
N GLN A 18 20.50 4.41 -4.84
CA GLN A 18 20.02 3.29 -4.06
C GLN A 18 20.43 3.45 -2.60
N VAL A 19 19.58 2.93 -1.71
CA VAL A 19 19.85 2.83 -0.28
C VAL A 19 19.26 1.52 0.26
N ALA A 20 19.99 0.86 1.13
CA ALA A 20 19.52 -0.33 1.84
C ALA A 20 19.06 0.04 3.25
N VAL A 21 17.87 -0.38 3.61
CA VAL A 21 17.34 -0.27 4.98
C VAL A 21 17.23 -1.67 5.57
N VAL A 22 17.98 -1.93 6.63
CA VAL A 22 18.04 -3.21 7.33
C VAL A 22 17.33 -3.08 8.67
N ASP A 23 16.30 -3.90 8.89
CA ASP A 23 15.48 -3.92 10.10
C ASP A 23 15.74 -5.22 10.87
N LEU A 24 16.34 -5.11 12.05
CA LEU A 24 16.64 -6.20 12.97
C LEU A 24 15.49 -6.36 13.98
N GLY A 25 14.34 -6.84 13.48
CA GLY A 25 13.14 -7.06 14.29
C GLY A 25 13.23 -8.28 15.20
N SER A 26 12.33 -8.38 16.18
CA SER A 26 12.33 -9.48 17.17
C SER A 26 12.06 -10.87 16.56
N ASN A 27 11.24 -10.95 15.49
CA ASN A 27 10.91 -12.22 14.83
C ASN A 27 11.71 -12.43 13.55
N SER A 28 11.69 -11.45 12.67
CA SER A 28 12.29 -11.53 11.34
C SER A 28 13.18 -10.34 11.06
N TRP A 29 14.22 -10.58 10.32
CA TRP A 29 15.11 -9.55 9.81
C TRP A 29 14.87 -9.34 8.33
N ARG A 30 14.95 -8.09 7.93
CA ARG A 30 14.75 -7.72 6.55
C ARG A 30 15.75 -6.68 6.10
N LEU A 31 16.27 -6.89 4.92
CA LEU A 31 17.01 -5.91 4.15
C LEU A 31 16.13 -5.53 2.96
N VAL A 32 15.89 -4.24 2.74
CA VAL A 32 15.17 -3.72 1.57
C VAL A 32 16.05 -2.71 0.86
N ILE A 33 16.24 -2.88 -0.45
CA ILE A 33 16.90 -1.88 -1.29
C ILE A 33 15.81 -1.00 -1.92
N PHE A 34 15.91 0.30 -1.68
CA PHE A 34 15.12 1.31 -2.36
C PHE A 34 15.96 1.97 -3.45
N THR A 35 15.36 2.11 -4.64
CA THR A 35 15.90 2.94 -5.72
C THR A 35 15.03 4.18 -5.85
N TYR A 36 15.64 5.36 -6.00
CA TYR A 36 14.95 6.63 -6.04
C TYR A 36 15.67 7.66 -6.93
N GLY A 37 14.91 8.64 -7.42
CA GLY A 37 15.41 9.71 -8.30
C GLY A 37 15.15 11.10 -7.73
N ASP A 38 15.88 12.09 -8.24
CA ASP A 38 15.77 13.50 -7.84
C ASP A 38 14.43 14.15 -8.23
N ASP A 39 13.70 13.53 -9.16
CA ASP A 39 12.34 13.91 -9.57
C ASP A 39 11.25 13.33 -8.65
N GLY A 40 11.66 12.74 -7.51
CA GLY A 40 10.78 12.36 -6.41
C GLY A 40 10.10 11.00 -6.57
N TRP A 41 10.53 10.16 -7.52
CA TRP A 41 10.05 8.79 -7.59
C TRP A 41 10.91 7.83 -6.78
N TRP A 42 10.31 6.73 -6.35
CA TRP A 42 10.99 5.67 -5.64
C TRP A 42 10.31 4.31 -5.84
N LYS A 43 11.05 3.24 -5.65
CA LYS A 43 10.53 1.87 -5.62
C LYS A 43 11.41 0.97 -4.76
N ARG A 44 10.84 -0.08 -4.21
CA ARG A 44 11.60 -1.23 -3.69
C ARG A 44 12.12 -2.03 -4.88
N THR A 45 13.43 -2.26 -4.92
CA THR A 45 14.06 -3.00 -6.04
C THR A 45 14.53 -4.38 -5.64
N ASP A 46 14.78 -4.60 -4.35
CA ASP A 46 15.16 -5.92 -3.85
C ASP A 46 14.85 -6.07 -2.36
N GLU A 47 14.72 -7.32 -1.90
CA GLU A 47 14.46 -7.63 -0.50
C GLU A 47 15.08 -8.99 -0.12
N LEU A 48 15.76 -9.03 1.04
CA LEU A 48 16.09 -10.27 1.73
C LEU A 48 15.29 -10.37 3.03
N TYR A 49 14.80 -11.57 3.32
CA TYR A 49 14.00 -11.87 4.49
C TYR A 49 14.50 -13.13 5.18
N GLU A 50 14.71 -13.05 6.51
CA GLU A 50 15.10 -14.19 7.34
C GLU A 50 14.33 -14.24 8.65
N ASP A 51 13.83 -15.42 9.02
CA ASP A 51 13.18 -15.68 10.31
C ASP A 51 14.25 -15.94 11.39
N VAL A 52 15.00 -14.88 11.77
CA VAL A 52 16.10 -14.97 12.74
C VAL A 52 15.60 -15.29 14.14
N ARG A 53 14.41 -14.78 14.52
CA ARG A 53 13.80 -14.95 15.85
C ARG A 53 14.79 -14.58 16.96
N ILE A 54 15.43 -13.41 16.83
CA ILE A 54 16.44 -12.93 17.76
C ILE A 54 15.90 -12.78 19.20
N GLY A 55 14.60 -12.53 19.34
CA GLY A 55 13.91 -12.42 20.62
C GLY A 55 13.53 -13.76 21.27
N ALA A 56 13.80 -14.90 20.62
CA ALA A 56 13.42 -16.21 21.18
C ALA A 56 14.17 -16.49 22.51
N GLY A 57 13.39 -16.87 23.54
CA GLY A 57 13.90 -17.16 24.88
C GLY A 57 14.19 -15.93 25.74
N MET A 58 14.03 -14.73 25.25
CA MET A 58 14.26 -13.48 26.01
C MET A 58 13.30 -13.29 27.17
N GLU A 59 12.04 -13.71 27.04
CA GLU A 59 11.06 -13.53 28.11
C GLU A 59 11.48 -14.21 29.44
N ALA A 60 12.24 -15.29 29.35
CA ALA A 60 12.76 -16.02 30.52
C ALA A 60 14.09 -15.47 31.06
N SER A 61 14.98 -14.99 30.17
CA SER A 61 16.38 -14.65 30.56
C SER A 61 16.65 -13.14 30.64
N GLY A 62 15.84 -12.32 29.96
CA GLY A 62 16.10 -10.89 29.75
C GLY A 62 17.32 -10.61 28.85
N ALA A 63 17.88 -11.63 28.19
CA ALA A 63 19.05 -11.53 27.33
C ALA A 63 18.84 -12.25 26.00
N LEU A 64 19.54 -11.82 24.96
CA LEU A 64 19.65 -12.58 23.71
C LEU A 64 20.40 -13.87 23.98
N THR A 65 19.89 -15.00 23.51
CA THR A 65 20.58 -16.29 23.64
C THR A 65 21.78 -16.36 22.68
N ASP A 66 22.79 -17.15 23.03
CA ASP A 66 23.97 -17.34 22.17
C ASP A 66 23.60 -17.92 20.82
N GLU A 67 22.61 -18.83 20.78
CA GLU A 67 22.11 -19.46 19.56
C GLU A 67 21.41 -18.46 18.67
N ALA A 68 20.51 -17.62 19.22
CA ALA A 68 19.81 -16.58 18.45
C ALA A 68 20.81 -15.52 17.95
N SER A 69 21.78 -15.13 18.79
CA SER A 69 22.85 -14.20 18.41
C SER A 69 23.72 -14.75 17.27
N ALA A 70 24.08 -16.03 17.30
CA ALA A 70 24.84 -16.67 16.23
C ALA A 70 24.06 -16.68 14.90
N ARG A 71 22.77 -17.06 14.92
CA ARG A 71 21.91 -16.98 13.71
C ARG A 71 21.85 -15.55 13.16
N GLY A 72 21.68 -14.56 14.03
CA GLY A 72 21.66 -13.15 13.63
C GLY A 72 22.95 -12.72 12.94
N LEU A 73 24.10 -13.05 13.51
CA LEU A 73 25.41 -12.70 12.91
C LEU A 73 25.61 -13.37 11.53
N GLU A 74 25.21 -14.63 11.37
CA GLU A 74 25.25 -15.29 10.05
C GLU A 74 24.34 -14.60 9.04
N THR A 75 23.13 -14.21 9.43
CA THR A 75 22.20 -13.46 8.56
C THR A 75 22.81 -12.11 8.17
N LEU A 76 23.44 -11.37 9.10
CA LEU A 76 24.07 -10.09 8.77
C LEU A 76 25.25 -10.21 7.81
N LYS A 77 26.03 -11.29 7.87
CA LYS A 77 27.07 -11.57 6.85
C LYS A 77 26.47 -11.74 5.45
N ILE A 78 25.32 -12.43 5.37
CA ILE A 78 24.59 -12.59 4.10
C ILE A 78 24.11 -11.21 3.61
N PHE A 79 23.52 -10.40 4.48
CA PHE A 79 23.04 -9.06 4.12
C PHE A 79 24.18 -8.15 3.68
N GLU A 80 25.31 -8.18 4.39
CA GLU A 80 26.50 -7.41 4.04
C GLU A 80 27.07 -7.83 2.67
N HIS A 81 27.16 -9.13 2.43
CA HIS A 81 27.59 -9.65 1.12
C HIS A 81 26.64 -9.21 -0.01
N PHE A 82 25.32 -9.26 0.26
CA PHE A 82 24.29 -8.82 -0.70
C PHE A 82 24.39 -7.33 -0.99
N CYS A 83 24.57 -6.46 0.01
CA CYS A 83 24.79 -5.04 -0.18
C CYS A 83 26.02 -4.77 -1.05
N LYS A 84 27.15 -5.43 -0.75
CA LYS A 84 28.38 -5.30 -1.55
C LYS A 84 28.20 -5.73 -3.01
N ALA A 85 27.45 -6.83 -3.24
CA ALA A 85 27.15 -7.29 -4.59
C ALA A 85 26.29 -6.29 -5.39
N ASN A 86 25.51 -5.48 -4.69
CA ASN A 86 24.72 -4.38 -5.25
C ASN A 86 25.45 -3.03 -5.19
N HIS A 87 26.76 -3.02 -4.92
CA HIS A 87 27.62 -1.83 -4.83
C HIS A 87 27.22 -0.83 -3.71
N LEU A 88 26.46 -1.28 -2.70
CA LEU A 88 26.05 -0.47 -1.56
C LEU A 88 27.03 -0.67 -0.40
N THR A 89 27.61 0.43 0.10
CA THR A 89 28.59 0.42 1.19
C THR A 89 28.50 1.70 2.02
N GLY A 90 28.97 1.64 3.27
CA GLY A 90 29.02 2.81 4.14
C GLY A 90 27.67 3.49 4.31
N ASP A 91 27.56 4.74 3.90
CA ASP A 91 26.37 5.58 4.07
C ASP A 91 25.15 5.13 3.26
N ASP A 92 25.32 4.18 2.33
CA ASP A 92 24.20 3.63 1.56
C ASP A 92 23.44 2.54 2.33
N VAL A 93 23.95 2.09 3.52
CA VAL A 93 23.36 0.98 4.28
C VAL A 93 23.02 1.43 5.68
N HIS A 94 21.73 1.51 5.98
CA HIS A 94 21.21 1.89 7.29
C HIS A 94 20.68 0.67 8.03
N VAL A 95 21.28 0.34 9.18
CA VAL A 95 20.91 -0.83 9.99
C VAL A 95 20.26 -0.38 11.29
N PHE A 96 19.02 -0.83 11.51
CA PHE A 96 18.20 -0.46 12.66
C PHE A 96 17.84 -1.69 13.48
N ALA A 97 17.83 -1.55 14.79
CA ALA A 97 17.35 -2.58 15.71
C ALA A 97 16.18 -2.06 16.54
N THR A 98 15.26 -2.97 16.86
CA THR A 98 14.03 -2.65 17.61
C THR A 98 13.95 -3.44 18.93
N SER A 99 12.75 -3.67 19.43
CA SER A 99 12.44 -4.06 20.80
C SER A 99 13.29 -5.23 21.36
N ALA A 100 13.55 -6.31 20.63
CA ALA A 100 14.30 -7.43 21.20
C ALA A 100 15.76 -7.07 21.52
N ILE A 101 16.45 -6.39 20.59
CA ILE A 101 17.84 -5.96 20.80
C ILE A 101 17.87 -4.79 21.80
N ARG A 102 16.92 -3.84 21.69
CA ARG A 102 16.80 -2.69 22.60
C ARG A 102 16.65 -3.12 24.05
N ASP A 103 15.79 -4.12 24.33
CA ASP A 103 15.43 -4.55 25.67
C ASP A 103 16.42 -5.57 26.27
N ALA A 104 17.40 -6.07 25.50
CA ALA A 104 18.30 -7.11 25.93
C ALA A 104 19.37 -6.61 26.89
N SER A 105 19.57 -7.31 28.03
CA SER A 105 20.61 -6.98 29.01
C SER A 105 22.03 -7.12 28.46
N ASN A 106 22.22 -7.94 27.41
CA ASN A 106 23.51 -8.13 26.70
C ASN A 106 23.53 -7.40 25.33
N GLN A 107 22.72 -6.34 25.16
CA GLN A 107 22.64 -5.54 23.94
C GLN A 107 24.04 -5.14 23.43
N GLN A 108 24.84 -4.46 24.27
CA GLN A 108 26.13 -3.91 23.84
C GLN A 108 27.07 -5.00 23.34
N GLN A 109 27.13 -6.13 24.02
CA GLN A 109 27.96 -7.28 23.61
C GLN A 109 27.55 -7.79 22.22
N PHE A 110 26.24 -7.81 21.91
CA PHE A 110 25.75 -8.22 20.60
C PHE A 110 26.14 -7.17 19.53
N LEU A 111 25.97 -5.88 19.81
CA LEU A 111 26.30 -4.79 18.87
C LEU A 111 27.81 -4.76 18.55
N ASP A 112 28.66 -4.98 19.55
CA ASP A 112 30.13 -5.07 19.35
C ASP A 112 30.47 -6.23 18.40
N ARG A 113 29.85 -7.40 18.58
CA ARG A 113 30.02 -8.56 17.68
C ARG A 113 29.51 -8.27 16.26
N VAL A 114 28.41 -7.52 16.09
CA VAL A 114 27.94 -7.10 14.78
C VAL A 114 28.99 -6.23 14.08
N ARG A 115 29.50 -5.20 14.79
CA ARG A 115 30.53 -4.30 14.25
C ARG A 115 31.80 -5.06 13.86
N GLU A 116 32.28 -5.96 14.73
CA GLU A 116 33.46 -6.79 14.45
C GLU A 116 33.28 -7.72 13.25
N THR A 117 32.05 -8.22 13.05
CA THR A 117 31.76 -9.24 12.04
C THR A 117 31.48 -8.64 10.65
N THR A 118 30.78 -7.51 10.59
CA THR A 118 30.27 -6.93 9.35
C THR A 118 30.72 -5.48 9.09
N GLY A 119 31.26 -4.81 10.10
CA GLY A 119 31.54 -3.38 10.05
C GLY A 119 30.29 -2.48 10.14
N TYR A 120 29.11 -3.05 10.31
CA TYR A 120 27.88 -2.26 10.42
C TYR A 120 27.75 -1.57 11.78
N GLU A 121 27.37 -0.30 11.72
CA GLU A 121 26.88 0.44 12.89
C GLU A 121 25.38 0.29 12.97
N VAL A 122 24.89 -0.29 14.06
CA VAL A 122 23.46 -0.52 14.27
C VAL A 122 22.88 0.59 15.12
N GLU A 123 21.91 1.31 14.58
CA GLU A 123 21.12 2.27 15.34
C GLU A 123 19.98 1.55 16.08
N VAL A 124 20.01 1.58 17.40
CA VAL A 124 18.95 1.00 18.22
C VAL A 124 17.87 2.05 18.43
N LEU A 125 16.73 1.87 17.76
CA LEU A 125 15.62 2.81 17.85
C LEU A 125 14.98 2.82 19.23
N SER A 126 14.70 4.01 19.77
CA SER A 126 13.81 4.14 20.92
C SER A 126 12.39 3.69 20.58
N ALA A 127 11.56 3.47 21.59
CA ALA A 127 10.17 3.10 21.39
C ALA A 127 9.37 4.21 20.67
N GLU A 128 9.72 5.45 20.94
CA GLU A 128 9.14 6.65 20.31
C GLU A 128 9.57 6.77 18.85
N GLN A 129 10.84 6.53 18.53
CA GLN A 129 11.33 6.53 17.16
C GLN A 129 10.70 5.39 16.33
N GLU A 130 10.58 4.18 16.91
CA GLU A 130 9.90 3.04 16.27
C GLU A 130 8.44 3.40 15.94
N ALA A 131 7.72 4.03 16.88
CA ALA A 131 6.35 4.50 16.68
C ALA A 131 6.27 5.62 15.62
N HIS A 132 7.18 6.59 15.66
CA HIS A 132 7.24 7.70 14.72
C HIS A 132 7.43 7.21 13.27
N TYR A 133 8.37 6.31 13.01
CA TYR A 133 8.56 5.78 11.65
C TYR A 133 7.40 4.89 11.19
N GLY A 134 6.76 4.15 12.11
CA GLY A 134 5.50 3.45 11.82
C GLY A 134 4.37 4.41 11.45
N TYR A 135 4.25 5.52 12.16
CA TYR A 135 3.31 6.59 11.86
C TYR A 135 3.62 7.24 10.48
N VAL A 136 4.88 7.60 10.19
CA VAL A 136 5.27 8.16 8.89
C VAL A 136 4.88 7.23 7.74
N ALA A 137 5.13 5.94 7.88
CA ALA A 137 4.73 4.94 6.89
C ALA A 137 3.21 4.89 6.67
N ALA A 138 2.44 4.83 7.76
CA ALA A 138 0.97 4.71 7.72
C ALA A 138 0.31 5.96 7.13
N ILE A 139 0.75 7.17 7.52
CA ILE A 139 0.20 8.43 7.00
C ILE A 139 0.55 8.66 5.53
N ASN A 140 1.72 8.18 5.07
CA ASN A 140 2.13 8.28 3.67
C ASN A 140 1.59 7.13 2.80
N SER A 141 0.82 6.21 3.37
CA SER A 141 0.21 5.10 2.64
C SER A 141 -1.32 5.02 2.79
N SER A 142 -1.92 5.95 3.55
CA SER A 142 -3.36 6.04 3.75
C SER A 142 -3.85 7.49 3.62
N THR A 143 -5.17 7.66 3.60
CA THR A 143 -5.82 8.98 3.64
C THR A 143 -6.22 9.37 5.08
N LEU A 144 -5.53 8.84 6.10
CA LEU A 144 -5.83 9.13 7.49
C LEU A 144 -5.49 10.58 7.83
N THR A 145 -6.49 11.34 8.27
CA THR A 145 -6.33 12.69 8.82
C THR A 145 -6.49 12.68 10.34
N ASP A 146 -7.48 11.97 10.84
CA ASP A 146 -7.81 11.85 12.26
C ASP A 146 -8.11 10.40 12.59
N GLY A 147 -7.45 9.84 13.59
CA GLY A 147 -7.60 8.45 13.99
C GLY A 147 -6.37 7.91 14.71
N VAL A 148 -6.12 6.63 14.57
CA VAL A 148 -5.02 5.94 15.24
C VAL A 148 -4.22 5.12 14.24
N VAL A 149 -2.90 5.15 14.36
CA VAL A 149 -1.99 4.20 13.71
C VAL A 149 -1.60 3.13 14.70
N LEU A 150 -1.66 1.86 14.28
CA LEU A 150 -1.26 0.70 15.04
C LEU A 150 -0.15 -0.06 14.31
N ASP A 151 0.95 -0.34 14.98
CA ASP A 151 1.96 -1.31 14.52
C ASP A 151 2.08 -2.46 15.52
N ILE A 152 1.90 -3.70 15.05
CA ILE A 152 2.12 -4.91 15.85
C ILE A 152 3.33 -5.66 15.30
N GLY A 153 4.45 -5.51 16.01
CA GLY A 153 5.68 -6.23 15.75
C GLY A 153 5.76 -7.60 16.44
N GLY A 154 6.96 -8.19 16.45
CA GLY A 154 7.23 -9.43 17.18
C GLY A 154 7.33 -9.23 18.70
N GLY A 155 8.01 -8.18 19.16
CA GLY A 155 8.27 -7.91 20.57
C GLY A 155 7.40 -6.82 21.18
N SER A 156 6.99 -5.83 20.39
CA SER A 156 6.26 -4.63 20.82
C SER A 156 5.04 -4.36 19.98
N MET A 157 4.19 -3.47 20.48
CA MET A 157 3.08 -2.84 19.76
C MET A 157 3.16 -1.34 20.02
N GLN A 158 2.94 -0.54 18.97
CA GLN A 158 2.84 0.90 19.06
C GLN A 158 1.43 1.35 18.64
N LEU A 159 0.87 2.31 19.39
CA LEU A 159 -0.33 3.06 19.03
C LEU A 159 0.04 4.53 18.98
N THR A 160 -0.32 5.21 17.89
CA THR A 160 -0.08 6.63 17.69
C THR A 160 -1.39 7.34 17.42
N ASP A 161 -1.79 8.27 18.29
CA ASP A 161 -2.94 9.16 18.06
C ASP A 161 -2.59 10.22 17.02
N VAL A 162 -3.45 10.36 16.02
CA VAL A 162 -3.25 11.26 14.89
C VAL A 162 -4.40 12.25 14.81
N LYS A 163 -4.06 13.54 14.68
CA LYS A 163 -5.03 14.61 14.44
C LYS A 163 -4.51 15.62 13.43
N GLY A 164 -5.27 15.85 12.37
CA GLY A 164 -4.85 16.71 11.26
C GLY A 164 -3.58 16.16 10.58
N ARG A 165 -3.46 14.84 10.48
CA ARG A 165 -2.26 14.13 10.00
C ARG A 165 -1.01 14.28 10.86
N ILE A 166 -1.11 14.84 12.06
CA ILE A 166 0.01 15.08 12.97
C ILE A 166 -0.09 14.12 14.15
N GLU A 167 1.03 13.49 14.47
CA GLU A 167 1.22 12.69 15.68
C GLU A 167 0.98 13.52 16.94
N ARG A 168 0.17 13.03 17.90
CA ARG A 168 -0.20 13.71 19.13
C ARG A 168 0.24 13.00 20.38
N ALA A 169 0.03 11.71 20.43
CA ALA A 169 0.39 10.87 21.56
C ALA A 169 0.79 9.48 21.08
N VAL A 170 1.68 8.85 21.80
CA VAL A 170 2.18 7.51 21.52
C VAL A 170 2.02 6.63 22.75
N LEU A 171 1.57 5.40 22.54
CA LEU A 171 1.68 4.31 23.49
C LEU A 171 2.55 3.22 22.87
N SER A 172 3.69 2.90 23.47
CA SER A 172 4.44 1.70 23.16
C SER A 172 4.31 0.68 24.28
N ALA A 173 4.00 -0.57 23.93
CA ALA A 173 3.80 -1.64 24.90
C ALA A 173 4.50 -2.93 24.46
N PRO A 174 5.13 -3.71 25.39
CA PRO A 174 5.81 -4.96 25.09
C PRO A 174 4.81 -6.12 24.93
N VAL A 175 3.88 -6.00 23.96
CA VAL A 175 2.80 -6.95 23.67
C VAL A 175 2.81 -7.42 22.20
N GLY A 176 4.00 -7.53 21.62
CA GLY A 176 4.16 -8.07 20.27
C GLY A 176 3.86 -9.57 20.17
N ALA A 177 3.61 -10.03 18.95
CA ALA A 177 3.10 -11.37 18.67
C ALA A 177 3.97 -12.52 19.21
N VAL A 178 5.29 -12.42 19.08
CA VAL A 178 6.25 -13.44 19.60
C VAL A 178 6.20 -13.45 21.13
N ARG A 179 6.36 -12.29 21.76
CA ARG A 179 6.38 -12.14 23.21
C ARG A 179 5.07 -12.65 23.84
N MET A 180 3.93 -12.33 23.27
CA MET A 180 2.64 -12.80 23.76
C MET A 180 2.45 -14.31 23.57
N THR A 181 2.97 -14.86 22.49
CA THR A 181 2.97 -16.32 22.27
C THR A 181 3.81 -17.02 23.31
N GLU A 182 5.06 -16.62 23.52
CA GLU A 182 5.96 -17.24 24.50
C GLU A 182 5.41 -17.17 25.92
N ARG A 183 4.87 -16.02 26.31
CA ARG A 183 4.40 -15.78 27.66
C ARG A 183 3.10 -16.50 28.03
N PHE A 184 2.19 -16.69 27.07
CA PHE A 184 0.84 -17.16 27.37
C PHE A 184 0.41 -18.42 26.62
N LEU A 185 0.97 -18.68 25.44
CA LEU A 185 0.48 -19.75 24.55
C LEU A 185 1.51 -20.87 24.32
N ALA A 186 2.78 -20.68 24.67
CA ALA A 186 3.84 -21.67 24.43
C ALA A 186 3.75 -22.91 25.31
N ASP A 187 3.26 -22.80 26.55
CA ASP A 187 3.14 -23.91 27.50
C ASP A 187 1.99 -24.88 27.16
N GLY A 188 1.21 -24.59 26.12
CA GLY A 188 0.14 -25.46 25.63
C GLY A 188 0.67 -26.63 24.80
N ASP A 189 -0.12 -27.70 24.72
CA ASP A 189 0.12 -28.81 23.78
C ASP A 189 -0.06 -28.28 22.34
N PRO A 190 0.98 -28.21 21.48
CA PRO A 190 0.91 -27.64 20.15
C PRO A 190 0.02 -28.44 19.19
N THR A 191 -0.35 -29.66 19.57
CA THR A 191 -1.24 -30.56 18.81
C THR A 191 -2.71 -30.33 19.12
N ARG A 192 -3.02 -29.45 20.08
CA ARG A 192 -4.39 -29.14 20.52
C ARG A 192 -4.74 -27.67 20.29
N PRO A 193 -6.04 -27.34 20.28
CA PRO A 193 -6.52 -25.96 20.35
C PRO A 193 -5.95 -25.19 21.54
N ALA A 194 -5.86 -23.86 21.39
CA ALA A 194 -5.42 -23.00 22.48
C ALA A 194 -6.40 -23.03 23.67
N ARG A 195 -5.87 -23.06 24.90
CA ARG A 195 -6.70 -23.10 26.09
C ARG A 195 -7.36 -21.74 26.34
N ARG A 196 -8.66 -21.73 26.59
CA ARG A 196 -9.43 -20.49 26.84
C ARG A 196 -8.82 -19.62 27.96
N LYS A 197 -8.36 -20.25 29.03
CA LYS A 197 -7.76 -19.53 30.15
C LYS A 197 -6.48 -18.79 29.78
N ASP A 198 -5.66 -19.34 28.86
CA ASP A 198 -4.41 -18.72 28.44
C ASP A 198 -4.67 -17.55 27.49
N MET A 199 -5.64 -17.69 26.60
CA MET A 199 -6.14 -16.58 25.77
C MET A 199 -6.71 -15.44 26.62
N GLN A 200 -7.47 -15.76 27.66
CA GLN A 200 -8.03 -14.76 28.58
C GLN A 200 -6.91 -14.01 29.32
N ARG A 201 -5.90 -14.71 29.85
CA ARG A 201 -4.73 -14.10 30.51
C ARG A 201 -3.95 -13.18 29.57
N LEU A 202 -3.84 -13.55 28.29
CA LEU A 202 -3.23 -12.70 27.26
C LEU A 202 -4.04 -11.41 27.10
N ARG A 203 -5.35 -11.50 26.92
CA ARG A 203 -6.24 -10.32 26.77
C ARG A 203 -6.14 -9.38 27.98
N GLU A 204 -6.25 -9.91 29.20
CA GLU A 204 -6.12 -9.14 30.44
C GLU A 204 -4.75 -8.45 30.53
N HIS A 205 -3.69 -9.12 30.10
CA HIS A 205 -2.36 -8.52 30.07
C HIS A 205 -2.29 -7.36 29.07
N VAL A 206 -2.80 -7.53 27.84
CA VAL A 206 -2.82 -6.47 26.82
C VAL A 206 -3.66 -5.30 27.32
N GLU A 207 -4.85 -5.54 27.86
CA GLU A 207 -5.73 -4.51 28.43
C GLU A 207 -5.05 -3.71 29.54
N SER A 208 -4.30 -4.39 30.42
CA SER A 208 -3.52 -3.73 31.47
C SER A 208 -2.43 -2.79 30.93
N ARG A 209 -1.95 -3.03 29.69
CA ARG A 209 -0.98 -2.15 29.01
C ARG A 209 -1.67 -0.98 28.32
N LEU A 210 -2.81 -1.23 27.67
CA LEU A 210 -3.64 -0.20 27.04
C LEU A 210 -4.15 0.82 28.07
N SER A 211 -4.54 0.37 29.25
CA SER A 211 -5.04 1.23 30.35
C SER A 211 -4.00 2.21 30.91
N LYS A 212 -2.73 2.16 30.44
CA LYS A 212 -1.70 3.16 30.77
C LYS A 212 -1.81 4.43 29.95
N ALA A 213 -2.61 4.43 28.90
CA ALA A 213 -2.85 5.57 28.03
C ALA A 213 -4.36 5.84 27.93
N ASP A 214 -4.86 6.76 28.77
CA ASP A 214 -6.29 7.07 28.87
C ASP A 214 -6.91 7.46 27.52
N TRP A 215 -6.13 8.05 26.63
CA TRP A 215 -6.57 8.48 25.30
C TRP A 215 -6.99 7.32 24.37
N VAL A 216 -6.54 6.10 24.65
CA VAL A 216 -6.91 4.91 23.83
C VAL A 216 -8.34 4.45 24.10
N ARG A 217 -8.78 4.58 25.37
CA ARG A 217 -10.07 4.07 25.80
C ARG A 217 -11.23 4.75 25.09
N GLY A 218 -12.00 3.98 24.31
CA GLY A 218 -13.16 4.49 23.57
C GLY A 218 -12.83 5.57 22.55
N ARG A 219 -11.57 5.60 22.04
CA ARG A 219 -11.10 6.61 21.09
C ARG A 219 -11.92 6.62 19.81
N GLY A 220 -12.28 5.41 19.30
CA GLY A 220 -13.06 5.23 18.08
C GLY A 220 -12.43 5.85 16.84
N GLY A 221 -13.20 5.91 15.77
CA GLY A 221 -12.78 6.47 14.48
C GLY A 221 -11.97 5.49 13.64
N ARG A 222 -11.15 6.00 12.72
CA ARG A 222 -10.33 5.16 11.82
C ARG A 222 -9.11 4.60 12.55
N LEU A 223 -8.84 3.33 12.31
CA LEU A 223 -7.63 2.64 12.74
C LEU A 223 -6.89 2.14 11.50
N VAL A 224 -5.69 2.67 11.26
CA VAL A 224 -4.77 2.17 10.22
C VAL A 224 -3.73 1.29 10.88
N ALA A 225 -3.64 0.03 10.45
CA ALA A 225 -2.78 -0.94 11.08
C ALA A 225 -1.72 -1.48 10.11
N THR A 226 -0.49 -1.64 10.63
CA THR A 226 0.63 -2.25 9.94
C THR A 226 1.19 -3.42 10.74
N GLY A 227 2.19 -4.07 10.20
CA GLY A 227 2.84 -5.23 10.79
C GLY A 227 2.53 -6.52 10.05
N GLY A 228 3.50 -7.43 10.11
CA GLY A 228 3.39 -8.67 9.34
C GLY A 228 2.24 -9.58 9.75
N ALA A 229 1.83 -9.57 11.01
CA ALA A 229 0.69 -10.34 11.49
C ALA A 229 -0.63 -9.73 11.00
N VAL A 230 -0.78 -8.40 11.09
CA VAL A 230 -1.97 -7.68 10.60
C VAL A 230 -2.22 -7.96 9.12
N ARG A 231 -1.17 -7.86 8.28
CA ARG A 231 -1.26 -8.18 6.85
C ARG A 231 -1.68 -9.62 6.57
N ASN A 232 -1.25 -10.59 7.39
CA ASN A 232 -1.68 -11.98 7.24
C ASN A 232 -3.15 -12.19 7.65
N LEU A 233 -3.63 -11.52 8.70
CA LEU A 233 -5.03 -11.56 9.10
C LEU A 233 -5.93 -10.94 8.03
N ALA A 234 -5.55 -9.79 7.50
CA ALA A 234 -6.26 -9.14 6.39
C ALA A 234 -6.27 -10.02 5.12
N ALA A 235 -5.15 -10.65 4.77
CA ALA A 235 -5.09 -11.56 3.64
C ALA A 235 -5.96 -12.83 3.86
N ALA A 236 -6.09 -13.29 5.10
CA ALA A 236 -6.97 -14.42 5.41
C ALA A 236 -8.44 -14.05 5.24
N ASP A 237 -8.87 -12.90 5.77
CA ASP A 237 -10.22 -12.38 5.60
C ASP A 237 -10.55 -12.10 4.13
N GLN A 238 -9.63 -11.45 3.40
CA GLN A 238 -9.80 -11.17 1.97
C GLN A 238 -9.96 -12.45 1.15
N ARG A 239 -9.18 -13.50 1.44
CA ARG A 239 -9.28 -14.80 0.75
C ARG A 239 -10.54 -15.58 1.10
N GLU A 240 -11.05 -15.45 2.31
CA GLU A 240 -12.32 -16.05 2.72
C GLU A 240 -13.48 -15.41 1.93
N LEU A 241 -13.52 -14.08 1.84
CA LEU A 241 -14.60 -13.34 1.18
C LEU A 241 -14.56 -13.43 -0.34
N PHE A 242 -13.39 -13.26 -0.94
CA PHE A 242 -13.27 -13.08 -2.38
C PHE A 242 -12.63 -14.27 -3.10
N GLY A 243 -11.93 -15.16 -2.38
CA GLY A 243 -11.13 -16.22 -2.98
C GLY A 243 -9.91 -15.65 -3.72
N ASN A 244 -9.45 -16.36 -4.77
CA ASN A 244 -8.44 -15.86 -5.69
C ASN A 244 -9.12 -15.03 -6.78
N VAL A 245 -9.18 -13.71 -6.61
CA VAL A 245 -9.79 -12.80 -7.58
C VAL A 245 -8.85 -12.60 -8.76
N GLY A 246 -9.29 -13.00 -9.96
CA GLY A 246 -8.60 -12.72 -11.21
C GLY A 246 -7.22 -13.37 -11.41
N GLY A 247 -6.80 -14.26 -10.51
CA GLY A 247 -5.47 -14.87 -10.55
C GLY A 247 -4.30 -13.91 -10.27
N ILE A 248 -4.59 -12.65 -9.98
CA ILE A 248 -3.62 -11.62 -9.58
C ILE A 248 -3.84 -11.33 -8.10
N ASP A 249 -2.78 -11.37 -7.30
CA ASP A 249 -2.83 -10.96 -5.90
C ASP A 249 -2.93 -9.42 -5.85
N ILE A 250 -4.11 -8.92 -5.46
CA ILE A 250 -4.33 -7.48 -5.36
C ILE A 250 -3.68 -6.86 -4.10
N GLY A 251 -3.08 -7.70 -3.22
CA GLY A 251 -2.50 -7.25 -1.97
C GLY A 251 -3.52 -6.75 -0.95
N VAL A 252 -3.03 -6.33 0.20
CA VAL A 252 -3.87 -5.84 1.31
C VAL A 252 -3.70 -4.34 1.57
N GLN A 253 -2.99 -3.61 0.71
CA GLN A 253 -2.87 -2.16 0.83
C GLN A 253 -4.26 -1.51 0.73
N GLY A 254 -4.63 -0.72 1.75
CA GLY A 254 -5.93 -0.05 1.84
C GLY A 254 -7.11 -0.99 2.09
N TYR A 255 -6.88 -2.29 2.35
CA TYR A 255 -7.95 -3.22 2.66
C TYR A 255 -8.54 -2.94 4.03
N VAL A 256 -9.87 -2.90 4.10
CA VAL A 256 -10.61 -2.65 5.34
C VAL A 256 -11.42 -3.89 5.70
N PHE A 257 -11.24 -4.38 6.93
CA PHE A 257 -12.05 -5.46 7.47
C PHE A 257 -12.60 -5.11 8.86
N SER A 258 -13.70 -5.75 9.25
CA SER A 258 -14.43 -5.40 10.48
C SER A 258 -13.85 -6.08 11.73
N ALA A 259 -14.18 -5.53 12.89
CA ALA A 259 -13.91 -6.17 14.18
C ALA A 259 -14.61 -7.54 14.30
N ASP A 260 -15.81 -7.71 13.70
CA ASP A 260 -16.54 -8.99 13.69
C ASP A 260 -15.81 -10.03 12.83
N ALA A 261 -15.27 -9.63 11.67
CA ALA A 261 -14.45 -10.50 10.81
C ALA A 261 -13.19 -10.97 11.56
N LEU A 262 -12.50 -10.05 12.26
CA LEU A 262 -11.38 -10.41 13.12
C LEU A 262 -11.81 -11.38 14.24
N GLY A 263 -12.98 -11.17 14.85
CA GLY A 263 -13.56 -12.07 15.87
C GLY A 263 -13.71 -13.50 15.33
N SER A 264 -14.29 -13.65 14.13
CA SER A 264 -14.45 -14.95 13.45
C SER A 264 -13.11 -15.63 13.16
N LEU A 265 -12.11 -14.84 12.71
CA LEU A 265 -10.75 -15.35 12.51
C LEU A 265 -10.09 -15.80 13.82
N VAL A 266 -10.28 -15.06 14.93
CA VAL A 266 -9.77 -15.44 16.26
C VAL A 266 -10.39 -16.78 16.68
N GLU A 267 -11.68 -16.98 16.53
CA GLU A 267 -12.36 -18.24 16.86
C GLU A 267 -11.81 -19.41 16.02
N THR A 268 -11.68 -19.21 14.71
CA THR A 268 -11.12 -20.19 13.79
C THR A 268 -9.68 -20.57 14.19
N LEU A 269 -8.81 -19.58 14.39
CA LEU A 269 -7.42 -19.80 14.77
C LEU A 269 -7.27 -20.45 16.16
N ALA A 270 -8.14 -20.09 17.10
CA ALA A 270 -8.15 -20.67 18.45
C ALA A 270 -8.56 -22.15 18.45
N ALA A 271 -9.48 -22.54 17.57
CA ALA A 271 -9.92 -23.92 17.41
C ALA A 271 -8.89 -24.85 16.74
N LEU A 272 -7.89 -24.29 16.07
CA LEU A 272 -6.87 -25.04 15.34
C LEU A 272 -5.61 -25.28 16.18
N PRO A 273 -4.98 -26.49 16.09
CA PRO A 273 -3.62 -26.70 16.58
C PRO A 273 -2.63 -25.82 15.82
N VAL A 274 -1.47 -25.55 16.43
CA VAL A 274 -0.45 -24.65 15.88
C VAL A 274 -0.07 -25.01 14.43
N ALA A 275 0.14 -26.31 14.14
CA ALA A 275 0.51 -26.77 12.81
C ALA A 275 -0.57 -26.48 11.76
N ALA A 276 -1.85 -26.61 12.10
CA ALA A 276 -2.96 -26.36 11.19
C ALA A 276 -3.15 -24.87 10.87
N ARG A 277 -2.79 -23.96 11.77
CA ARG A 277 -2.84 -22.50 11.52
C ARG A 277 -1.96 -22.10 10.36
N ARG A 278 -0.85 -22.84 10.10
CA ARG A 278 0.07 -22.60 8.97
C ARG A 278 -0.57 -22.85 7.60
N SER A 279 -1.67 -23.58 7.57
CA SER A 279 -2.40 -23.93 6.33
C SER A 279 -3.64 -23.06 6.10
N VAL A 280 -3.94 -22.11 6.98
CA VAL A 280 -5.05 -21.17 6.77
C VAL A 280 -4.71 -20.26 5.58
N PRO A 281 -5.57 -20.20 4.53
CA PRO A 281 -5.33 -19.34 3.38
C PRO A 281 -5.10 -17.88 3.81
N GLY A 282 -4.06 -17.23 3.24
CA GLY A 282 -3.67 -15.87 3.61
C GLY A 282 -2.64 -15.80 4.75
N ILE A 283 -2.47 -16.86 5.54
CA ILE A 283 -1.45 -16.91 6.60
C ILE A 283 -0.18 -17.55 6.07
N LYS A 284 0.93 -16.80 6.13
CA LYS A 284 2.25 -17.33 5.77
C LYS A 284 2.66 -18.43 6.76
N PRO A 285 3.17 -19.59 6.31
CA PRO A 285 3.50 -20.72 7.18
C PRO A 285 4.44 -20.37 8.35
N GLY A 286 5.42 -19.48 8.15
CA GLY A 286 6.34 -19.02 9.19
C GLY A 286 5.69 -18.20 10.31
N ARG A 287 4.41 -17.82 10.18
CA ARG A 287 3.66 -17.03 11.18
C ARG A 287 2.57 -17.81 11.91
N GLY A 288 2.30 -19.06 11.52
CA GLY A 288 1.19 -19.85 12.08
C GLY A 288 1.27 -20.06 13.59
N ASP A 289 2.46 -20.03 14.18
CA ASP A 289 2.69 -20.17 15.62
C ASP A 289 2.36 -18.89 16.41
N ILE A 290 2.58 -17.71 15.83
CA ILE A 290 2.41 -16.42 16.51
C ILE A 290 1.12 -15.69 16.12
N ILE A 291 0.42 -16.13 15.08
CA ILE A 291 -0.71 -15.38 14.51
C ILE A 291 -1.90 -15.25 15.48
N LEU A 292 -2.16 -16.27 16.30
CA LEU A 292 -3.25 -16.23 17.28
C LEU A 292 -2.98 -15.18 18.36
N ALA A 293 -1.75 -15.07 18.85
CA ALA A 293 -1.39 -14.06 19.84
C ALA A 293 -1.56 -12.64 19.26
N ALA A 294 -1.13 -12.43 18.01
CA ALA A 294 -1.34 -11.16 17.33
C ALA A 294 -2.81 -10.82 17.12
N ALA A 295 -3.64 -11.81 16.72
CA ALA A 295 -5.06 -11.63 16.51
C ALA A 295 -5.78 -11.27 17.83
N LEU A 296 -5.44 -11.93 18.95
CA LEU A 296 -5.95 -11.62 20.28
C LEU A 296 -5.53 -10.22 20.74
N THR A 297 -4.28 -9.83 20.52
CA THR A 297 -3.77 -8.48 20.82
C THR A 297 -4.55 -7.43 20.04
N LEU A 298 -4.69 -7.61 18.70
CA LEU A 298 -5.44 -6.71 17.83
C LEU A 298 -6.91 -6.61 18.27
N GLN A 299 -7.57 -7.73 18.54
CA GLN A 299 -8.96 -7.76 19.01
C GLN A 299 -9.13 -6.99 20.32
N THR A 300 -8.20 -7.16 21.28
CA THR A 300 -8.23 -6.42 22.55
C THR A 300 -8.08 -4.91 22.34
N VAL A 301 -7.23 -4.49 21.37
CA VAL A 301 -7.11 -3.06 21.01
C VAL A 301 -8.42 -2.53 20.45
N LEU A 302 -9.09 -3.28 19.54
CA LEU A 302 -10.37 -2.85 18.97
C LEU A 302 -11.44 -2.71 20.04
N GLU A 303 -11.59 -3.71 20.92
CA GLU A 303 -12.56 -3.71 22.01
C GLU A 303 -12.30 -2.54 22.97
N HIS A 304 -11.05 -2.33 23.41
CA HIS A 304 -10.68 -1.26 24.35
C HIS A 304 -10.86 0.14 23.74
N GLY A 305 -10.49 0.30 22.47
CA GLY A 305 -10.55 1.58 21.74
C GLY A 305 -11.91 1.84 21.08
N HIS A 306 -12.84 0.88 21.07
CA HIS A 306 -14.12 0.95 20.33
C HIS A 306 -13.93 1.21 18.83
N PHE A 307 -12.97 0.52 18.21
CA PHE A 307 -12.78 0.57 16.77
C PHE A 307 -13.62 -0.49 16.07
N GLU A 308 -14.40 -0.10 15.07
CA GLU A 308 -15.29 -1.01 14.34
C GLU A 308 -14.59 -1.68 13.15
N THR A 309 -13.61 -1.02 12.58
CA THR A 309 -12.88 -1.48 11.38
C THR A 309 -11.38 -1.24 11.50
N ILE A 310 -10.64 -2.00 10.71
CA ILE A 310 -9.18 -1.91 10.58
C ILE A 310 -8.87 -1.69 9.10
N GLU A 311 -8.22 -0.58 8.77
CA GLU A 311 -7.60 -0.35 7.47
C GLU A 311 -6.15 -0.85 7.52
N VAL A 312 -5.71 -1.59 6.51
CA VAL A 312 -4.37 -2.19 6.51
C VAL A 312 -3.45 -1.47 5.54
N THR A 313 -2.21 -1.21 5.98
CA THR A 313 -1.16 -0.74 5.10
C THR A 313 -0.04 -1.77 4.95
N GLU A 314 0.51 -1.87 3.73
CA GLU A 314 1.68 -2.69 3.45
C GLU A 314 2.99 -1.99 3.78
N MET A 315 2.99 -0.66 3.87
CA MET A 315 4.11 0.10 4.38
C MET A 315 4.30 -0.10 5.88
N GLY A 316 5.54 -0.06 6.35
CA GLY A 316 5.89 -0.23 7.75
C GLY A 316 7.17 0.52 8.10
N LEU A 317 7.80 0.14 9.24
CA LEU A 317 8.98 0.81 9.80
C LEU A 317 10.04 1.18 8.77
N ARG A 318 10.42 0.26 7.88
CA ARG A 318 11.48 0.48 6.87
C ARG A 318 11.11 1.54 5.85
N ASP A 319 9.84 1.55 5.43
CA ASP A 319 9.32 2.54 4.50
C ASP A 319 9.28 3.92 5.16
N GLY A 320 8.84 3.98 6.42
CA GLY A 320 8.86 5.21 7.21
C GLY A 320 10.27 5.78 7.40
N ILE A 321 11.26 4.93 7.68
CA ILE A 321 12.66 5.33 7.77
C ILE A 321 13.17 5.86 6.42
N PHE A 322 12.92 5.12 5.33
CA PHE A 322 13.31 5.53 3.99
C PHE A 322 12.69 6.88 3.61
N LEU A 323 11.39 7.03 3.81
CA LEU A 323 10.69 8.27 3.50
C LEU A 323 11.21 9.45 4.32
N ALA A 324 11.36 9.28 5.65
CA ALA A 324 11.77 10.36 6.53
C ALA A 324 13.24 10.78 6.34
N ARG A 325 14.13 9.82 6.08
CA ARG A 325 15.59 10.10 6.05
C ARG A 325 16.17 10.27 4.65
N THR A 326 15.45 9.84 3.61
CA THR A 326 16.00 9.82 2.26
C THR A 326 15.16 10.60 1.26
N MET A 327 13.82 10.50 1.33
CA MET A 327 12.94 11.02 0.27
C MET A 327 12.33 12.36 0.60
N LEU A 328 12.00 12.61 1.86
CA LEU A 328 11.22 13.77 2.31
C LEU A 328 12.04 14.61 3.28
N ASP A 329 11.58 15.81 3.55
CA ASP A 329 12.17 16.65 4.60
C ASP A 329 11.93 16.00 5.97
N GLU A 330 13.02 15.71 6.70
CA GLU A 330 12.96 15.05 8.01
C GLU A 330 12.07 15.79 9.02
N SER A 331 11.95 17.10 8.89
CA SER A 331 11.09 17.92 9.75
C SER A 331 9.61 17.77 9.44
N HIS A 332 9.25 17.39 8.20
CA HIS A 332 7.88 17.18 7.73
C HIS A 332 7.82 16.02 6.72
N PRO A 333 8.06 14.77 7.16
CA PRO A 333 8.21 13.63 6.25
C PRO A 333 6.86 13.10 5.74
N LEU A 334 5.96 13.99 5.30
CA LEU A 334 4.61 13.64 4.84
C LEU A 334 4.34 14.20 3.44
N PHE A 335 3.85 13.34 2.54
CA PHE A 335 3.32 13.78 1.26
C PHE A 335 2.10 14.69 1.48
N PRO A 336 2.00 15.85 0.85
CA PRO A 336 0.81 16.71 0.94
C PRO A 336 -0.48 15.98 0.50
N ASP A 337 -0.39 15.20 -0.56
CA ASP A 337 -1.46 14.38 -1.11
C ASP A 337 -0.89 12.99 -1.45
N VAL A 338 -1.26 12.00 -0.65
CA VAL A 338 -0.76 10.62 -0.76
C VAL A 338 -1.18 9.97 -2.08
N ARG A 339 -2.44 10.16 -2.50
CA ARG A 339 -2.97 9.56 -3.73
C ARG A 339 -2.29 10.12 -4.96
N ARG A 340 -2.13 11.45 -5.02
CA ARG A 340 -1.41 12.10 -6.13
C ARG A 340 0.07 11.70 -6.17
N ALA A 341 0.72 11.64 -5.02
CA ALA A 341 2.11 11.18 -4.91
C ALA A 341 2.26 9.73 -5.40
N ALA A 342 1.35 8.83 -4.99
CA ALA A 342 1.38 7.42 -5.39
C ALA A 342 1.17 7.23 -6.90
N VAL A 343 0.18 7.91 -7.50
CA VAL A 343 -0.09 7.85 -8.93
C VAL A 343 1.08 8.41 -9.74
N ARG A 344 1.61 9.58 -9.34
CA ARG A 344 2.75 10.19 -10.02
C ARG A 344 4.02 9.33 -9.90
N ASN A 345 4.26 8.76 -8.72
CA ASN A 345 5.35 7.83 -8.50
C ASN A 345 5.27 6.63 -9.46
N LEU A 346 4.09 6.00 -9.59
CA LEU A 346 3.90 4.86 -10.48
C LEU A 346 4.07 5.25 -11.96
N ALA A 347 3.55 6.41 -12.37
CA ALA A 347 3.71 6.91 -13.74
C ALA A 347 5.20 7.11 -14.10
N ILE A 348 5.98 7.72 -13.21
CA ILE A 348 7.42 7.95 -13.43
C ILE A 348 8.19 6.62 -13.44
N GLN A 349 7.91 5.69 -12.52
CA GLN A 349 8.56 4.37 -12.48
C GLN A 349 8.46 3.61 -13.81
N TYR A 350 7.35 3.78 -14.53
CA TYR A 350 7.08 3.12 -15.82
C TYR A 350 7.28 4.05 -17.02
N GLU A 351 8.07 5.12 -16.84
CA GLU A 351 8.49 6.03 -17.92
C GLU A 351 7.31 6.57 -18.75
N SER A 352 6.19 6.87 -18.10
CA SER A 352 5.04 7.48 -18.78
C SER A 352 5.40 8.83 -19.37
N ASP A 353 4.85 9.12 -20.56
CA ASP A 353 4.90 10.46 -21.16
C ASP A 353 4.02 11.42 -20.33
N LEU A 354 4.60 11.99 -19.26
CA LEU A 354 3.88 12.84 -18.33
C LEU A 354 3.15 14.01 -18.99
N PRO A 355 3.78 14.77 -19.95
CA PRO A 355 3.08 15.83 -20.65
C PRO A 355 1.79 15.33 -21.32
N HIS A 356 1.82 14.16 -21.95
CA HIS A 356 0.64 13.55 -22.56
C HIS A 356 -0.40 13.10 -21.53
N THR A 357 0.01 12.31 -20.53
CA THR A 357 -0.92 11.76 -19.54
C THR A 357 -1.54 12.84 -18.66
N GLU A 358 -0.79 13.88 -18.29
CA GLU A 358 -1.32 15.06 -17.58
C GLU A 358 -2.34 15.82 -18.43
N HIS A 359 -2.12 15.91 -19.74
CA HIS A 359 -3.06 16.59 -20.63
C HIS A 359 -4.33 15.74 -20.88
N VAL A 360 -4.21 14.44 -21.08
CA VAL A 360 -5.35 13.51 -21.13
C VAL A 360 -6.18 13.58 -19.84
N ALA A 361 -5.50 13.64 -18.69
CA ALA A 361 -6.18 13.82 -17.42
C ALA A 361 -6.93 15.16 -17.34
N HIS A 362 -6.29 16.25 -17.79
CA HIS A 362 -6.91 17.57 -17.84
C HIS A 362 -8.20 17.57 -18.69
N LEU A 363 -8.14 17.05 -19.92
CA LEU A 363 -9.31 16.98 -20.81
C LEU A 363 -10.41 16.06 -20.23
N SER A 364 -10.04 14.93 -19.65
CA SER A 364 -10.99 14.01 -18.99
C SER A 364 -11.75 14.70 -17.86
N MET A 365 -11.02 15.45 -17.03
CA MET A 365 -11.61 16.19 -15.90
C MET A 365 -12.52 17.32 -16.35
N GLN A 366 -12.15 18.09 -17.36
CA GLN A 366 -13.02 19.13 -17.92
C GLN A 366 -14.33 18.57 -18.46
N MET A 367 -14.30 17.45 -19.17
CA MET A 367 -15.51 16.79 -19.67
C MET A 367 -16.38 16.26 -18.53
N HIS A 368 -15.78 15.66 -17.51
CA HIS A 368 -16.49 15.17 -16.33
C HIS A 368 -17.17 16.32 -15.58
N GLU A 369 -16.48 17.41 -15.35
CA GLU A 369 -16.99 18.61 -14.65
C GLU A 369 -18.13 19.27 -15.44
N SER A 370 -17.98 19.42 -16.76
CA SER A 370 -19.00 20.01 -17.61
C SER A 370 -20.31 19.18 -17.64
N LEU A 371 -20.23 17.85 -17.54
CA LEU A 371 -21.42 16.99 -17.42
C LEU A 371 -22.15 17.19 -16.08
N ILE A 372 -21.41 17.44 -15.01
CA ILE A 372 -21.98 17.76 -13.69
C ILE A 372 -22.68 19.12 -13.74
N GLU A 373 -22.01 20.15 -14.26
CA GLU A 373 -22.55 21.51 -14.41
C GLU A 373 -23.81 21.53 -15.26
N ALA A 374 -23.86 20.74 -16.33
CA ALA A 374 -25.05 20.58 -17.17
C ALA A 374 -26.16 19.75 -16.51
N GLY A 375 -25.97 19.21 -15.31
CA GLY A 375 -26.94 18.34 -14.62
C GLY A 375 -27.14 16.97 -15.28
N LEU A 376 -26.21 16.56 -16.14
CA LEU A 376 -26.25 15.30 -16.89
C LEU A 376 -25.56 14.14 -16.14
N LEU A 377 -24.73 14.47 -15.16
CA LEU A 377 -24.04 13.53 -14.33
C LEU A 377 -24.23 13.84 -12.85
N LYS A 378 -24.56 12.81 -12.07
CA LYS A 378 -24.47 12.83 -10.61
C LYS A 378 -23.26 11.96 -10.20
N PRO A 379 -22.12 12.58 -9.90
CA PRO A 379 -20.90 11.82 -9.62
C PRO A 379 -21.02 11.07 -8.32
N LYS A 380 -20.34 9.93 -8.22
CA LYS A 380 -20.08 9.25 -6.97
C LYS A 380 -18.92 9.91 -6.21
N GLN A 381 -18.91 9.72 -4.91
CA GLN A 381 -17.78 10.15 -4.09
C GLN A 381 -16.48 9.52 -4.62
N GLY A 382 -15.45 10.33 -4.86
CA GLY A 382 -14.16 9.90 -5.36
C GLY A 382 -14.11 9.65 -6.89
N GLU A 383 -15.23 9.71 -7.62
CA GLU A 383 -15.28 9.40 -9.07
C GLU A 383 -14.25 10.21 -9.87
N ALA A 384 -14.19 11.51 -9.67
CA ALA A 384 -13.25 12.40 -10.34
C ALA A 384 -11.77 12.03 -10.08
N GLU A 385 -11.46 11.67 -8.86
CA GLU A 385 -10.09 11.27 -8.48
C GLU A 385 -9.69 9.93 -9.13
N LEU A 386 -10.60 8.96 -9.19
CA LEU A 386 -10.35 7.69 -9.87
C LEU A 386 -10.18 7.87 -11.38
N LEU A 387 -10.98 8.75 -12.01
CA LEU A 387 -10.82 9.12 -13.42
C LEU A 387 -9.45 9.77 -13.66
N TRP A 388 -9.07 10.75 -12.83
CA TRP A 388 -7.77 11.39 -12.90
C TRP A 388 -6.62 10.37 -12.77
N ALA A 389 -6.69 9.47 -11.79
CA ALA A 389 -5.67 8.45 -11.59
C ALA A 389 -5.58 7.49 -12.79
N ALA A 390 -6.72 7.08 -13.33
CA ALA A 390 -6.76 6.23 -14.53
C ALA A 390 -6.16 6.94 -15.75
N ALA A 391 -6.44 8.23 -15.92
CA ALA A 391 -5.89 9.03 -17.01
C ALA A 391 -4.36 9.21 -16.89
N MET A 392 -3.85 9.41 -15.68
CA MET A 392 -2.41 9.47 -15.43
C MET A 392 -1.68 8.14 -15.70
N LEU A 393 -2.37 7.01 -15.54
CA LEU A 393 -1.78 5.66 -15.57
C LEU A 393 -2.18 4.83 -16.80
N HIS A 394 -3.02 5.36 -17.73
CA HIS A 394 -3.58 4.57 -18.83
C HIS A 394 -2.50 3.99 -19.75
N ASP A 395 -1.38 4.67 -19.91
CA ASP A 395 -0.28 4.34 -20.82
C ASP A 395 0.95 3.70 -20.12
N VAL A 396 0.95 3.46 -18.79
CA VAL A 396 2.10 2.83 -18.08
C VAL A 396 2.51 1.47 -18.68
N GLY A 397 1.58 0.78 -19.35
CA GLY A 397 1.84 -0.48 -20.04
C GLY A 397 2.66 -0.35 -21.32
N MET A 398 2.88 0.88 -21.83
CA MET A 398 3.76 1.15 -22.98
C MET A 398 5.21 0.73 -22.70
N THR A 399 5.61 0.73 -21.42
CA THR A 399 6.93 0.24 -21.00
C THR A 399 7.16 -1.24 -21.35
N ILE A 400 6.10 -2.02 -21.48
CA ILE A 400 6.16 -3.45 -21.88
C ILE A 400 6.08 -3.57 -23.40
N SER A 401 5.03 -3.02 -24.02
CA SER A 401 4.81 -3.04 -25.47
C SER A 401 3.74 -2.03 -25.87
N TYR A 402 3.87 -1.44 -27.06
CA TYR A 402 2.80 -0.65 -27.68
C TYR A 402 1.56 -1.49 -27.96
N ASP A 403 1.76 -2.72 -28.43
CA ASP A 403 0.65 -3.63 -28.69
C ASP A 403 0.02 -4.09 -27.37
N ASP A 404 -1.30 -3.96 -27.29
CA ASP A 404 -2.08 -4.32 -26.09
C ASP A 404 -1.66 -3.59 -24.79
N HIS A 405 -0.98 -2.43 -24.86
CA HIS A 405 -0.52 -1.69 -23.67
C HIS A 405 -1.64 -1.46 -22.65
N HIS A 406 -2.86 -1.25 -23.07
CA HIS A 406 -4.02 -1.11 -22.21
C HIS A 406 -4.26 -2.36 -21.30
N LYS A 407 -3.90 -3.56 -21.76
CA LYS A 407 -3.92 -4.78 -20.93
C LYS A 407 -2.73 -4.81 -19.98
N HIS A 408 -1.58 -4.33 -20.43
CA HIS A 408 -0.38 -4.22 -19.60
C HIS A 408 -0.57 -3.15 -18.52
N SER A 409 -1.15 -1.98 -18.86
CA SER A 409 -1.48 -0.94 -17.87
C SER A 409 -2.39 -1.48 -16.78
N ARG A 410 -3.46 -2.21 -17.13
CA ARG A 410 -4.32 -2.88 -16.17
C ARG A 410 -3.52 -3.75 -15.19
N TYR A 411 -2.64 -4.61 -15.74
CA TYR A 411 -1.84 -5.52 -14.94
C TYR A 411 -0.93 -4.77 -13.97
N LEU A 412 -0.18 -3.77 -14.48
CA LEU A 412 0.74 -2.97 -13.67
C LEU A 412 0.01 -2.20 -12.56
N ILE A 413 -1.14 -1.59 -12.85
CA ILE A 413 -1.93 -0.83 -11.87
C ILE A 413 -2.46 -1.74 -10.75
N VAL A 414 -3.01 -2.91 -11.08
CA VAL A 414 -3.54 -3.84 -10.08
C VAL A 414 -2.43 -4.43 -9.22
N SER A 415 -1.27 -4.74 -9.82
CA SER A 415 -0.12 -5.31 -9.12
C SER A 415 0.66 -4.29 -8.28
N ALA A 416 0.44 -2.99 -8.49
CA ALA A 416 1.07 -1.94 -7.69
C ALA A 416 0.39 -1.80 -6.33
N GLU A 417 1.17 -1.45 -5.30
CA GLU A 417 0.62 -1.18 -3.96
C GLU A 417 -0.33 0.03 -3.96
N LEU A 418 -0.06 1.04 -4.75
CA LEU A 418 -0.79 2.30 -4.94
C LEU A 418 -1.32 2.90 -3.62
N PRO A 419 -0.43 3.46 -2.77
CA PRO A 419 -0.77 4.03 -1.47
C PRO A 419 -1.96 5.00 -1.52
N GLY A 420 -2.81 4.92 -0.48
CA GLY A 420 -4.01 5.75 -0.37
C GLY A 420 -5.25 5.24 -1.13
N PHE A 421 -5.11 4.18 -1.96
CA PHE A 421 -6.23 3.58 -2.66
C PHE A 421 -6.59 2.20 -2.11
N GLU A 422 -7.89 1.94 -2.00
CA GLU A 422 -8.43 0.65 -1.61
C GLU A 422 -8.34 -0.37 -2.78
N PRO A 423 -8.37 -1.69 -2.51
CA PRO A 423 -8.36 -2.72 -3.56
C PRO A 423 -9.46 -2.52 -4.62
N ARG A 424 -10.67 -2.12 -4.21
CA ARG A 424 -11.78 -1.77 -5.11
C ARG A 424 -11.44 -0.59 -6.02
N GLU A 425 -10.89 0.48 -5.47
CA GLU A 425 -10.50 1.68 -6.21
C GLU A 425 -9.40 1.37 -7.22
N ARG A 426 -8.39 0.58 -6.83
CA ARG A 426 -7.34 0.11 -7.74
C ARG A 426 -7.89 -0.72 -8.89
N ALA A 427 -8.85 -1.61 -8.62
CA ALA A 427 -9.52 -2.37 -9.66
C ALA A 427 -10.28 -1.47 -10.65
N LEU A 428 -10.98 -0.45 -10.15
CA LEU A 428 -11.68 0.53 -11.00
C LEU A 428 -10.72 1.34 -11.87
N ILE A 429 -9.64 1.90 -11.28
CA ILE A 429 -8.58 2.62 -12.02
C ILE A 429 -7.99 1.72 -13.11
N ALA A 430 -7.65 0.48 -12.78
CA ALA A 430 -7.09 -0.48 -13.71
C ALA A 430 -8.04 -0.83 -14.85
N GLN A 431 -9.36 -0.96 -14.56
CA GLN A 431 -10.35 -1.22 -15.60
C GLN A 431 -10.62 0.01 -16.47
N MET A 432 -10.66 1.22 -15.93
CA MET A 432 -10.71 2.44 -16.73
C MET A 432 -9.54 2.50 -17.71
N ALA A 433 -8.31 2.29 -17.22
CA ALA A 433 -7.10 2.20 -18.03
C ALA A 433 -7.18 1.03 -19.05
N ARG A 434 -7.76 -0.12 -18.68
CA ARG A 434 -7.95 -1.26 -19.58
C ARG A 434 -8.84 -0.92 -20.78
N TYR A 435 -9.85 -0.08 -20.57
CA TYR A 435 -10.88 0.21 -21.58
C TYR A 435 -10.72 1.57 -22.27
N HIS A 436 -9.62 2.29 -22.06
CA HIS A 436 -9.37 3.57 -22.72
C HIS A 436 -9.26 3.50 -24.26
N ARG A 437 -9.01 2.31 -24.85
CA ARG A 437 -8.88 2.13 -26.29
C ARG A 437 -10.10 1.51 -26.97
N LYS A 438 -10.66 0.44 -26.38
CA LYS A 438 -11.70 -0.36 -27.00
C LYS A 438 -12.41 -1.30 -26.03
N GLY A 439 -13.58 -1.77 -26.45
CA GLY A 439 -14.39 -2.76 -25.75
C GLY A 439 -15.36 -2.15 -24.74
N ALA A 440 -16.34 -2.93 -24.31
CA ALA A 440 -17.31 -2.54 -23.31
C ALA A 440 -16.69 -2.67 -21.90
N PRO A 441 -16.66 -1.61 -21.09
CA PRO A 441 -16.14 -1.65 -19.74
C PRO A 441 -16.91 -2.66 -18.88
N LYS A 442 -16.20 -3.32 -17.98
CA LYS A 442 -16.77 -4.23 -16.97
C LYS A 442 -15.77 -4.49 -15.85
N LEU A 443 -16.26 -4.70 -14.64
CA LEU A 443 -15.41 -5.10 -13.51
C LEU A 443 -14.78 -6.49 -13.70
N GLY A 444 -15.48 -7.40 -14.39
CA GLY A 444 -14.96 -8.73 -14.69
C GLY A 444 -14.70 -9.53 -13.44
N GLU A 445 -13.48 -10.04 -13.30
CA GLU A 445 -13.03 -10.83 -12.15
C GLU A 445 -13.11 -10.09 -10.81
N TRP A 446 -13.08 -8.75 -10.80
CA TRP A 446 -13.18 -7.93 -9.58
C TRP A 446 -14.61 -7.50 -9.23
N ALA A 447 -15.62 -8.06 -9.88
CA ALA A 447 -17.03 -7.74 -9.60
C ALA A 447 -17.41 -7.94 -8.12
N LYS A 448 -16.76 -8.90 -7.43
CA LYS A 448 -16.97 -9.12 -5.99
C LYS A 448 -16.46 -7.97 -5.09
N LEU A 449 -15.54 -7.15 -5.57
CA LEU A 449 -15.05 -5.96 -4.86
C LEU A 449 -15.97 -4.75 -5.11
N GLY A 450 -16.80 -4.82 -6.16
CA GLY A 450 -17.65 -3.71 -6.61
C GLY A 450 -18.79 -3.40 -5.66
N LEU A 451 -19.14 -2.12 -5.61
CA LEU A 451 -20.30 -1.60 -4.91
C LEU A 451 -21.40 -1.21 -5.93
N PRO A 452 -22.67 -1.11 -5.50
CA PRO A 452 -23.75 -0.65 -6.40
C PRO A 452 -23.39 0.66 -7.11
N GLY A 453 -23.53 0.68 -8.45
CA GLY A 453 -23.24 1.82 -9.35
C GLY A 453 -21.77 1.96 -9.75
N ASP A 454 -20.90 1.00 -9.43
CA ASP A 454 -19.51 1.01 -9.89
C ASP A 454 -19.37 0.69 -11.37
N GLU A 455 -20.25 -0.15 -11.91
CA GLU A 455 -20.25 -0.46 -13.33
C GLU A 455 -20.66 0.76 -14.16
N GLU A 456 -21.68 1.51 -13.72
CA GLU A 456 -22.08 2.75 -14.38
C GLU A 456 -21.01 3.84 -14.29
N MET A 457 -20.31 3.94 -13.15
CA MET A 457 -19.17 4.85 -12.99
C MET A 457 -18.03 4.44 -13.91
N LEU A 458 -17.69 3.14 -13.95
CA LEU A 458 -16.66 2.61 -14.82
C LEU A 458 -16.95 2.88 -16.31
N ASP A 459 -18.20 2.65 -16.74
CA ASP A 459 -18.64 2.93 -18.10
C ASP A 459 -18.41 4.40 -18.47
N ARG A 460 -18.89 5.32 -17.63
CA ARG A 460 -18.74 6.77 -17.88
C ARG A 460 -17.28 7.19 -17.93
N CYS A 461 -16.52 6.85 -16.89
CA CYS A 461 -15.12 7.27 -16.77
C CYS A 461 -14.25 6.68 -17.89
N ALA A 462 -14.45 5.41 -18.25
CA ALA A 462 -13.70 4.79 -19.35
C ALA A 462 -14.03 5.45 -20.70
N MET A 463 -15.28 5.88 -20.93
CA MET A 463 -15.65 6.58 -22.15
C MET A 463 -15.09 8.00 -22.20
N LEU A 464 -15.09 8.74 -21.07
CA LEU A 464 -14.47 10.07 -21.01
C LEU A 464 -12.95 9.98 -21.24
N LEU A 465 -12.28 9.00 -20.63
CA LEU A 465 -10.86 8.76 -20.82
C LEU A 465 -10.55 8.39 -22.30
N ARG A 466 -11.37 7.54 -22.92
CA ARG A 466 -11.24 7.18 -24.34
C ARG A 466 -11.39 8.40 -25.24
N LEU A 467 -12.36 9.25 -24.98
CA LEU A 467 -12.58 10.47 -25.75
C LEU A 467 -11.39 11.44 -25.58
N ALA A 468 -10.90 11.63 -24.35
CA ALA A 468 -9.70 12.45 -24.08
C ALA A 468 -8.47 11.95 -24.84
N GLU A 469 -8.24 10.64 -24.90
CA GLU A 469 -7.15 10.03 -25.69
C GLU A 469 -7.30 10.31 -27.19
N HIS A 470 -8.52 10.28 -27.73
CA HIS A 470 -8.75 10.66 -29.13
C HIS A 470 -8.51 12.14 -29.38
N LEU A 471 -8.83 13.02 -28.41
CA LEU A 471 -8.58 14.46 -28.51
C LEU A 471 -7.08 14.80 -28.44
N GLU A 472 -6.30 14.02 -27.69
CA GLU A 472 -4.85 14.18 -27.52
C GLU A 472 -4.03 13.19 -28.38
N ARG A 473 -4.64 12.70 -29.48
CA ARG A 473 -4.00 11.71 -30.36
C ARG A 473 -2.67 12.18 -30.97
N GLY A 474 -2.51 13.48 -31.15
CA GLY A 474 -1.30 14.11 -31.67
C GLY A 474 -0.16 14.17 -30.65
N ARG A 475 -0.44 14.06 -29.37
CA ARG A 475 0.49 14.30 -28.25
C ARG A 475 1.16 15.67 -28.32
N ASP A 476 0.41 16.67 -28.81
CA ASP A 476 0.89 18.03 -29.06
C ASP A 476 0.13 19.10 -28.27
N GLN A 477 -0.83 18.65 -27.44
CA GLN A 477 -1.70 19.51 -26.65
C GLN A 477 -2.41 20.57 -27.50
N SER A 478 -2.78 20.23 -28.74
CA SER A 478 -3.43 21.15 -29.68
C SER A 478 -4.82 21.55 -29.20
N ILE A 479 -5.52 20.69 -28.45
CA ILE A 479 -6.79 21.01 -27.80
C ILE A 479 -6.50 21.56 -26.41
N LYS A 480 -6.83 22.83 -26.16
CA LYS A 480 -6.56 23.51 -24.87
C LYS A 480 -7.67 23.32 -23.86
N GLN A 481 -8.92 23.35 -24.31
CA GLN A 481 -10.09 23.24 -23.46
C GLN A 481 -11.18 22.43 -24.16
N VAL A 482 -11.98 21.73 -23.37
CA VAL A 482 -13.14 20.98 -23.84
C VAL A 482 -14.33 21.18 -22.89
N HIS A 483 -15.52 21.19 -23.47
CA HIS A 483 -16.76 21.29 -22.70
C HIS A 483 -17.84 20.43 -23.35
N LEU A 484 -18.50 19.57 -22.56
CA LEU A 484 -19.63 18.76 -22.97
C LEU A 484 -20.93 19.46 -22.56
N THR A 485 -21.81 19.70 -23.51
CA THR A 485 -23.10 20.36 -23.27
C THR A 485 -24.19 19.73 -24.09
N THR A 486 -25.46 20.12 -23.88
CA THR A 486 -26.58 19.72 -24.70
C THR A 486 -27.19 20.93 -25.42
N ASN A 487 -27.71 20.74 -26.60
CA ASN A 487 -28.56 21.74 -27.26
C ASN A 487 -29.89 21.89 -26.51
N GLY A 488 -30.63 22.96 -26.85
CA GLY A 488 -31.93 23.27 -26.23
C GLY A 488 -32.97 22.15 -26.33
N ASP A 489 -32.86 21.20 -27.28
CA ASP A 489 -33.70 20.01 -27.40
C ASP A 489 -33.19 18.79 -26.61
N GLY A 490 -31.97 18.85 -26.08
CA GLY A 490 -31.36 17.81 -25.26
C GLY A 490 -31.07 16.46 -25.97
N ARG A 491 -31.13 16.44 -27.32
CA ARG A 491 -31.04 15.17 -28.08
C ARG A 491 -29.63 14.66 -28.31
N ALA A 492 -28.62 15.53 -28.26
CA ALA A 492 -27.22 15.18 -28.48
C ALA A 492 -26.32 15.82 -27.42
N LEU A 493 -25.18 15.20 -27.14
CA LEU A 493 -24.07 15.81 -26.43
C LEU A 493 -23.15 16.49 -27.43
N HIS A 494 -22.89 17.77 -27.22
CA HIS A 494 -21.99 18.57 -28.05
C HIS A 494 -20.65 18.73 -27.32
N LEU A 495 -19.60 18.27 -27.95
CA LEU A 495 -18.22 18.56 -27.53
C LEU A 495 -17.79 19.88 -28.16
N LEU A 496 -17.66 20.91 -27.36
CA LEU A 496 -17.05 22.18 -27.73
C LEU A 496 -15.58 22.13 -27.34
N ALA A 497 -14.68 22.46 -28.25
CA ALA A 497 -13.25 22.40 -27.99
C ALA A 497 -12.55 23.65 -28.52
N GLU A 498 -11.53 24.10 -27.78
CA GLU A 498 -10.65 25.19 -28.19
C GLU A 498 -9.33 24.60 -28.72
N GLY A 499 -9.07 24.72 -30.01
CA GLY A 499 -7.86 24.21 -30.65
C GLY A 499 -8.10 23.64 -32.04
N ASP A 500 -7.07 22.94 -32.58
CA ASP A 500 -7.17 22.28 -33.88
C ASP A 500 -7.85 20.92 -33.80
N LEU A 501 -9.06 20.85 -34.28
CA LEU A 501 -9.91 19.63 -34.31
C LEU A 501 -9.63 18.69 -35.49
N THR A 502 -8.67 18.98 -36.38
CA THR A 502 -8.45 18.20 -37.61
C THR A 502 -8.12 16.74 -37.29
N LEU A 503 -7.08 16.50 -36.50
CA LEU A 503 -6.68 15.14 -36.10
C LEU A 503 -7.65 14.52 -35.07
N PRO A 504 -8.12 15.23 -34.05
CA PRO A 504 -9.14 14.73 -33.12
C PRO A 504 -10.40 14.21 -33.81
N ARG A 505 -11.02 14.98 -34.72
CA ARG A 505 -12.21 14.55 -35.48
C ARG A 505 -11.94 13.28 -36.28
N TRP A 506 -10.85 13.26 -37.05
CA TRP A 506 -10.46 12.06 -37.78
C TRP A 506 -10.28 10.85 -36.86
N SER A 507 -9.69 11.05 -35.67
CA SER A 507 -9.46 9.98 -34.70
C SER A 507 -10.77 9.44 -34.13
N VAL A 508 -11.72 10.33 -33.76
CA VAL A 508 -13.04 9.95 -33.26
C VAL A 508 -13.85 9.27 -34.35
N ASP A 509 -13.93 9.85 -35.56
CA ASP A 509 -14.69 9.28 -36.70
C ASP A 509 -14.17 7.89 -37.10
N ARG A 510 -12.87 7.64 -36.97
CA ARG A 510 -12.23 6.39 -37.42
C ARG A 510 -12.19 5.30 -36.35
N TYR A 511 -12.00 5.68 -35.11
CA TYR A 511 -11.73 4.76 -34.00
C TYR A 511 -12.61 5.00 -32.77
N GLY A 512 -13.42 6.05 -32.80
CA GLY A 512 -14.41 6.31 -31.76
C GLY A 512 -15.46 5.19 -31.74
N ASP A 513 -16.11 5.06 -30.62
CA ASP A 513 -17.14 4.06 -30.39
C ASP A 513 -18.46 4.81 -30.08
N ASP A 514 -19.08 5.39 -31.16
CA ASP A 514 -20.28 6.21 -31.05
C ASP A 514 -21.43 5.43 -30.41
N GLU A 515 -21.58 4.15 -30.76
CA GLU A 515 -22.62 3.29 -30.18
C GLU A 515 -22.39 3.09 -28.66
N ALA A 516 -21.12 2.90 -28.23
CA ALA A 516 -20.81 2.78 -26.83
C ALA A 516 -21.00 4.10 -26.09
N PHE A 517 -20.64 5.22 -26.71
CA PHE A 517 -20.86 6.54 -26.15
C PHE A 517 -22.35 6.83 -25.95
N GLU A 518 -23.17 6.60 -27.00
CA GLU A 518 -24.62 6.78 -26.94
C GLU A 518 -25.27 5.87 -25.89
N ARG A 519 -24.82 4.61 -25.80
CA ARG A 519 -25.29 3.68 -24.76
C ARG A 519 -25.04 4.19 -23.36
N VAL A 520 -23.84 4.76 -23.10
CA VAL A 520 -23.42 5.21 -21.77
C VAL A 520 -24.08 6.52 -21.37
N PHE A 521 -24.16 7.48 -22.28
CA PHE A 521 -24.70 8.82 -22.01
C PHE A 521 -26.16 9.01 -22.47
N GLY A 522 -26.75 8.00 -23.16
CA GLY A 522 -28.10 8.02 -23.65
C GLY A 522 -28.31 8.99 -24.80
N ARG A 523 -27.22 9.48 -25.43
CA ARG A 523 -27.25 10.51 -26.49
C ARG A 523 -26.03 10.36 -27.38
N PRO A 524 -26.19 10.62 -28.72
CA PRO A 524 -25.05 10.64 -29.63
C PRO A 524 -24.11 11.83 -29.33
N LEU A 525 -22.82 11.63 -29.61
CA LEU A 525 -21.80 12.67 -29.52
C LEU A 525 -21.73 13.46 -30.83
N VAL A 526 -21.68 14.77 -30.74
CA VAL A 526 -21.40 15.68 -31.84
C VAL A 526 -20.20 16.53 -31.51
N ILE A 527 -19.17 16.50 -32.35
CA ILE A 527 -17.95 17.32 -32.17
C ILE A 527 -18.17 18.63 -32.96
N GLY A 528 -18.24 19.74 -32.18
CA GLY A 528 -18.51 21.09 -32.69
C GLY A 528 -17.32 21.83 -33.25
#